data_e4b5cbf6c42d9a81e7b8f794fcb9b542
#
_entry.id   e4b5cbf6c42d9a81e7b8f794fcb9b542
#
_cell.length_a   1.000
_cell.length_b   1.000
_cell.length_c   1.000
_cell.angle_alpha   90.00
_cell.angle_beta   90.00
_cell.angle_gamma   90.00
#
_symmetry.space_group_name_H-M   'P 1'
#
loop_
_entity.id
_entity.type
_entity.pdbx_description
1 polymer ?
#
loop_
_entity_poly.entity_id
_entity_poly.type
_entity_poly.pdbx_seq_one_letter_code
_entity_poly.pdbx_strand_id
1 'polypeptide(L)'
;MYKYINLGLLRVKNIDLPMKTRIRPRKQSSEPRGINKKLFGKSIDQRCPDVLFREEFGHWELDLVIGKKTKGEPCIITLVERKTRKLLTKKTWRWDAGSIVKSIKKMILKEGQACFKTLTTDNGSEFSKLSHLEYALKNLEVFFAHAYSAWEKGSNERHNRMLREYLPKGTSFKKLTYQELAHYTNTINNRFRKILDYQTPNDCYNMEVAKLQETLREAG
;
A
#
# COMPACT_ATOMS: atom_id res chain seq x y z
N MET A 1 13.77 10.19 -20.20
CA MET A 1 14.33 8.85 -20.47
C MET A 1 13.46 8.04 -21.44
N TYR A 2 12.21 7.68 -21.13
CA TYR A 2 11.35 6.83 -22.00
C TYR A 2 11.17 7.35 -23.43
N LYS A 3 11.09 8.68 -23.65
CA LYS A 3 11.02 9.28 -24.99
C LYS A 3 12.27 8.92 -25.82
N TYR A 4 13.45 8.98 -25.23
CA TYR A 4 14.72 8.64 -25.92
C TYR A 4 14.83 7.13 -26.21
N ILE A 5 14.30 6.27 -25.32
CA ILE A 5 14.21 4.82 -25.56
C ILE A 5 13.28 4.54 -26.74
N ASN A 6 12.11 5.22 -26.78
CA ASN A 6 11.15 5.07 -27.87
C ASN A 6 11.71 5.53 -29.24
N LEU A 7 12.57 6.54 -29.23
CA LEU A 7 13.25 7.07 -30.43
C LEU A 7 14.52 6.27 -30.80
N GLY A 8 14.86 5.21 -30.05
CA GLY A 8 16.04 4.39 -30.34
C GLY A 8 17.38 5.07 -30.05
N LEU A 9 17.39 6.20 -29.34
CA LEU A 9 18.58 7.01 -29.07
C LEU A 9 19.43 6.44 -27.90
N LEU A 10 18.98 5.39 -27.25
CA LEU A 10 19.69 4.72 -26.16
C LEU A 10 19.90 3.25 -26.50
N ARG A 11 20.96 2.65 -25.92
CA ARG A 11 21.20 1.19 -26.03
C ARG A 11 20.07 0.37 -25.44
N VAL A 12 19.43 0.87 -24.39
CA VAL A 12 18.24 0.25 -23.74
C VAL A 12 17.05 0.36 -24.68
N LYS A 13 16.43 -0.77 -24.99
CA LYS A 13 15.24 -0.88 -25.84
C LYS A 13 13.96 -1.05 -25.00
N ASN A 14 12.82 -0.88 -25.62
CA ASN A 14 11.52 -1.08 -24.95
C ASN A 14 11.35 -2.49 -24.40
N ILE A 15 11.97 -3.50 -25.00
CA ILE A 15 11.94 -4.89 -24.55
C ILE A 15 12.67 -5.10 -23.21
N ASP A 16 13.66 -4.25 -22.93
CA ASP A 16 14.44 -4.33 -21.67
C ASP A 16 13.70 -3.70 -20.50
N LEU A 17 12.55 -3.07 -20.76
CA LEU A 17 11.74 -2.41 -19.72
C LEU A 17 10.74 -3.38 -19.12
N PRO A 18 10.78 -3.66 -17.79
CA PRO A 18 9.96 -4.70 -17.13
C PRO A 18 8.46 -4.58 -17.36
N MET A 19 7.98 -3.39 -17.70
CA MET A 19 6.54 -3.09 -17.85
C MET A 19 6.07 -3.08 -19.31
N LYS A 20 6.94 -2.89 -20.30
CA LYS A 20 6.54 -2.78 -21.71
C LYS A 20 6.39 -4.14 -22.42
N THR A 21 6.98 -5.19 -21.88
CA THR A 21 6.86 -6.55 -22.44
C THR A 21 5.58 -7.29 -22.02
N ARG A 22 4.75 -6.69 -21.16
CA ARG A 22 3.53 -7.30 -20.62
C ARG A 22 2.27 -6.83 -21.31
N ILE A 23 2.24 -6.84 -22.63
CA ILE A 23 1.02 -6.55 -23.40
C ILE A 23 0.16 -7.82 -23.43
N ARG A 24 -0.81 -7.91 -22.52
CA ARG A 24 -1.92 -8.86 -22.64
C ARG A 24 -3.17 -8.09 -22.99
N PRO A 25 -3.88 -8.44 -24.10
CA PRO A 25 -5.16 -7.84 -24.40
C PRO A 25 -6.12 -8.07 -23.22
N ARG A 26 -6.84 -7.02 -22.79
CA ARG A 26 -7.86 -7.15 -21.76
C ARG A 26 -8.96 -8.06 -22.29
N LYS A 27 -9.18 -9.23 -21.67
CA LYS A 27 -10.42 -9.97 -21.88
C LYS A 27 -11.56 -9.11 -21.36
N GLN A 28 -12.44 -8.67 -22.25
CA GLN A 28 -13.71 -8.07 -21.84
C GLN A 28 -14.51 -9.16 -21.11
N SER A 29 -14.79 -8.96 -19.81
CA SER A 29 -15.75 -9.82 -19.12
C SER A 29 -17.14 -9.35 -19.52
N SER A 30 -17.92 -10.24 -20.12
CA SER A 30 -19.29 -9.98 -20.56
C SER A 30 -20.32 -9.89 -19.44
N GLU A 31 -19.96 -10.20 -18.21
CA GLU A 31 -20.89 -10.15 -17.08
C GLU A 31 -20.54 -9.03 -16.09
N PRO A 32 -21.53 -8.20 -15.70
CA PRO A 32 -21.34 -7.24 -14.62
C PRO A 32 -21.10 -8.01 -13.32
N ARG A 33 -19.94 -7.80 -12.71
CA ARG A 33 -19.61 -8.36 -11.41
C ARG A 33 -20.57 -7.78 -10.37
N GLY A 34 -21.18 -8.65 -9.54
CA GLY A 34 -22.09 -8.22 -8.49
C GLY A 34 -21.46 -7.14 -7.61
N ILE A 35 -22.20 -6.06 -7.40
CA ILE A 35 -21.80 -4.96 -6.51
C ILE A 35 -21.92 -5.46 -5.07
N ASN A 36 -20.81 -5.51 -4.36
CA ASN A 36 -20.81 -5.81 -2.94
C ASN A 36 -21.44 -4.61 -2.21
N LYS A 37 -22.73 -4.70 -1.86
CA LYS A 37 -23.50 -3.58 -1.30
C LYS A 37 -23.24 -3.33 0.18
N LYS A 38 -22.54 -4.25 0.87
CA LYS A 38 -22.29 -4.14 2.31
C LYS A 38 -20.95 -3.46 2.57
N LEU A 39 -21.01 -2.24 3.13
CA LEU A 39 -19.82 -1.57 3.69
C LEU A 39 -19.50 -2.18 5.07
N PHE A 40 -18.20 -2.42 5.32
CA PHE A 40 -17.73 -2.94 6.61
C PHE A 40 -17.38 -1.85 7.62
N GLY A 41 -17.53 -0.56 7.25
CA GLY A 41 -17.28 0.59 8.10
C GLY A 41 -17.60 1.91 7.39
N LYS A 42 -16.92 2.99 7.76
CA LYS A 42 -17.11 4.33 7.17
C LYS A 42 -16.77 4.32 5.68
N SER A 43 -17.64 4.92 4.84
CA SER A 43 -17.32 5.14 3.42
C SER A 43 -16.17 6.13 3.27
N ILE A 44 -15.40 5.98 2.19
CA ILE A 44 -14.37 6.93 1.80
C ILE A 44 -14.92 8.36 1.59
N ASP A 45 -16.21 8.50 1.29
CA ASP A 45 -16.89 9.80 1.15
C ASP A 45 -16.92 10.59 2.44
N GLN A 46 -16.84 9.91 3.60
CA GLN A 46 -16.80 10.53 4.93
C GLN A 46 -15.38 10.97 5.32
N ARG A 47 -14.37 10.63 4.51
CA ARG A 47 -13.00 11.03 4.75
C ARG A 47 -12.81 12.50 4.35
N CYS A 48 -12.09 13.28 5.18
CA CYS A 48 -11.77 14.66 4.87
C CYS A 48 -11.19 14.78 3.45
N PRO A 49 -11.72 15.69 2.59
CA PRO A 49 -11.23 15.89 1.24
C PRO A 49 -9.75 16.27 1.17
N ASP A 50 -9.23 16.94 2.20
CA ASP A 50 -7.83 17.39 2.28
C ASP A 50 -6.82 16.23 2.17
N VAL A 51 -7.23 15.02 2.56
CA VAL A 51 -6.42 13.80 2.38
C VAL A 51 -6.08 13.55 0.90
N LEU A 52 -6.88 14.08 -0.04
CA LEU A 52 -6.63 13.94 -1.48
C LEU A 52 -5.40 14.73 -1.93
N PHE A 53 -5.12 15.88 -1.31
CA PHE A 53 -3.97 16.74 -1.65
C PHE A 53 -2.63 16.11 -1.24
N ARG A 54 -2.64 15.14 -0.29
CA ARG A 54 -1.44 14.42 0.16
C ARG A 54 -0.39 15.32 0.81
N GLU A 55 -0.82 16.40 1.41
CA GLU A 55 0.02 17.39 2.10
C GLU A 55 0.17 17.04 3.58
N GLU A 56 -0.82 16.37 4.15
CA GLU A 56 -0.81 15.96 5.54
C GLU A 56 -0.20 14.56 5.69
N PHE A 57 0.66 14.39 6.73
CA PHE A 57 1.27 13.13 7.10
C PHE A 57 0.34 12.27 7.96
N GLY A 58 0.44 10.94 7.81
CA GLY A 58 -0.29 9.98 8.63
C GLY A 58 -1.50 9.35 7.95
N HIS A 59 -1.71 9.58 6.66
CA HIS A 59 -2.80 8.98 5.88
C HIS A 59 -2.29 7.77 5.07
N TRP A 60 -2.76 6.58 5.43
CA TRP A 60 -2.26 5.33 4.88
C TRP A 60 -3.27 4.62 3.99
N GLU A 61 -2.79 4.01 2.92
CA GLU A 61 -3.54 3.08 2.08
C GLU A 61 -3.12 1.65 2.42
N LEU A 62 -4.10 0.78 2.66
CA LEU A 62 -3.91 -0.64 2.99
C LEU A 62 -4.34 -1.53 1.82
N ASP A 63 -3.55 -2.57 1.54
CA ASP A 63 -3.89 -3.61 0.58
C ASP A 63 -3.21 -4.95 0.93
N LEU A 64 -3.64 -6.03 0.26
CA LEU A 64 -3.01 -7.35 0.34
C LEU A 64 -2.40 -7.75 -1.00
N VAL A 65 -1.15 -8.16 -0.95
CA VAL A 65 -0.48 -8.78 -2.10
C VAL A 65 -0.52 -10.29 -1.95
N ILE A 66 -1.32 -10.93 -2.80
CA ILE A 66 -1.53 -12.38 -2.82
C ILE A 66 -0.60 -12.99 -3.86
N GLY A 67 0.15 -14.02 -3.49
CA GLY A 67 0.99 -14.80 -4.39
C GLY A 67 0.21 -15.85 -5.17
N LYS A 68 0.46 -17.09 -4.89
CA LYS A 68 -0.30 -18.23 -5.43
C LYS A 68 -1.64 -18.34 -4.72
N LYS A 69 -2.72 -18.57 -5.49
CA LYS A 69 -4.08 -18.70 -4.92
C LYS A 69 -4.38 -20.15 -4.51
N THR A 70 -3.58 -20.71 -3.60
CA THR A 70 -3.79 -22.05 -3.04
C THR A 70 -3.95 -22.00 -1.54
N LYS A 71 -4.65 -22.98 -0.96
CA LYS A 71 -4.87 -23.08 0.49
C LYS A 71 -3.53 -23.12 1.24
N GLY A 72 -3.42 -22.36 2.34
CA GLY A 72 -2.21 -22.29 3.16
C GLY A 72 -1.06 -21.45 2.56
N GLU A 73 -1.33 -20.63 1.55
CA GLU A 73 -0.36 -19.64 1.06
C GLU A 73 -0.39 -18.39 1.95
N PRO A 74 0.77 -17.83 2.28
CA PRO A 74 0.82 -16.55 2.97
C PRO A 74 0.50 -15.41 2.01
N CYS A 75 0.05 -14.28 2.57
CA CYS A 75 -0.06 -13.02 1.86
C CYS A 75 0.87 -11.96 2.46
N ILE A 76 1.01 -10.85 1.77
CA ILE A 76 1.78 -9.70 2.23
C ILE A 76 0.82 -8.53 2.43
N ILE A 77 0.75 -8.04 3.65
CA ILE A 77 0.08 -6.78 3.99
C ILE A 77 0.97 -5.65 3.52
N THR A 78 0.42 -4.70 2.80
CA THR A 78 1.10 -3.47 2.36
C THR A 78 0.39 -2.26 2.92
N LEU A 79 1.13 -1.35 3.54
CA LEU A 79 0.69 -0.05 3.99
C LEU A 79 1.52 1.01 3.27
N VAL A 80 0.87 1.96 2.60
CA VAL A 80 1.54 3.04 1.88
C VAL A 80 1.10 4.37 2.47
N GLU A 81 2.04 5.13 3.00
CA GLU A 81 1.80 6.50 3.46
C GLU A 81 1.65 7.43 2.25
N ARG A 82 0.61 8.29 2.25
CA ARG A 82 0.17 9.01 1.04
C ARG A 82 1.06 10.20 0.69
N LYS A 83 1.60 10.92 1.68
CA LYS A 83 2.49 12.08 1.49
C LYS A 83 3.89 11.64 1.10
N THR A 84 4.52 10.84 1.93
CA THR A 84 5.93 10.44 1.81
C THR A 84 6.17 9.26 0.88
N ARG A 85 5.10 8.55 0.49
CA ARG A 85 5.16 7.32 -0.32
C ARG A 85 5.89 6.16 0.37
N LYS A 86 6.03 6.23 1.70
CA LYS A 86 6.64 5.16 2.50
C LYS A 86 5.81 3.90 2.40
N LEU A 87 6.46 2.80 2.07
CA LEU A 87 5.88 1.46 2.03
C LEU A 87 6.28 0.68 3.28
N LEU A 88 5.31 0.12 3.99
CA LEU A 88 5.53 -0.90 5.00
C LEU A 88 4.96 -2.23 4.51
N THR A 89 5.65 -3.31 4.79
CA THR A 89 5.19 -4.66 4.41
C THR A 89 5.28 -5.62 5.56
N LYS A 90 4.37 -6.60 5.57
CA LYS A 90 4.40 -7.70 6.52
C LYS A 90 3.85 -8.98 5.91
N LYS A 91 4.63 -10.05 5.92
CA LYS A 91 4.17 -11.39 5.55
C LYS A 91 3.28 -11.95 6.67
N THR A 92 2.12 -12.52 6.31
CA THR A 92 1.23 -13.22 7.23
C THR A 92 0.76 -14.54 6.63
N TRP A 93 0.72 -15.59 7.46
CA TRP A 93 0.23 -16.90 7.07
C TRP A 93 -1.29 -17.04 7.13
N ARG A 94 -1.92 -16.20 7.93
CA ARG A 94 -3.36 -16.14 8.09
C ARG A 94 -3.87 -14.80 7.59
N TRP A 95 -4.86 -14.85 6.72
CA TRP A 95 -5.50 -13.67 6.12
C TRP A 95 -7.02 -13.64 6.35
N ASP A 96 -7.47 -14.38 7.40
CA ASP A 96 -8.77 -14.12 8.00
C ASP A 96 -8.80 -12.71 8.63
N ALA A 97 -10.00 -12.12 8.71
CA ALA A 97 -10.17 -10.73 9.16
C ALA A 97 -9.56 -10.45 10.55
N GLY A 98 -9.64 -11.40 11.48
CA GLY A 98 -9.08 -11.23 12.82
C GLY A 98 -7.55 -11.22 12.84
N SER A 99 -6.91 -12.09 12.06
CA SER A 99 -5.45 -12.18 11.93
C SER A 99 -4.88 -10.97 11.21
N ILE A 100 -5.57 -10.45 10.20
CA ILE A 100 -5.19 -9.22 9.48
C ILE A 100 -5.21 -8.04 10.44
N VAL A 101 -6.30 -7.83 11.19
CA VAL A 101 -6.40 -6.74 12.19
C VAL A 101 -5.27 -6.80 13.21
N LYS A 102 -5.01 -8.00 13.79
CA LYS A 102 -3.89 -8.19 14.73
C LYS A 102 -2.53 -7.84 14.11
N SER A 103 -2.33 -8.21 12.86
CA SER A 103 -1.08 -7.94 12.14
C SER A 103 -0.90 -6.45 11.86
N ILE A 104 -1.95 -5.76 11.43
CA ILE A 104 -1.93 -4.31 11.17
C ILE A 104 -1.71 -3.55 12.48
N LYS A 105 -2.42 -3.91 13.57
CA LYS A 105 -2.19 -3.31 14.89
C LYS A 105 -0.73 -3.39 15.32
N LYS A 106 -0.08 -4.56 15.14
CA LYS A 106 1.36 -4.72 15.43
C LYS A 106 2.25 -3.84 14.54
N MET A 107 1.88 -3.64 13.27
CA MET A 107 2.62 -2.73 12.38
C MET A 107 2.51 -1.28 12.86
N ILE A 108 1.30 -0.82 13.18
CA ILE A 108 1.03 0.53 13.66
C ILE A 108 1.79 0.81 14.97
N LEU A 109 1.71 -0.12 15.93
CA LEU A 109 2.40 0.05 17.23
C LEU A 109 3.93 0.05 17.08
N LYS A 110 4.47 -0.70 16.13
CA LYS A 110 5.91 -0.73 15.84
C LYS A 110 6.42 0.58 15.26
N GLU A 111 5.66 1.18 14.35
CA GLU A 111 6.03 2.45 13.69
C GLU A 111 5.73 3.68 14.58
N GLY A 112 4.88 3.52 15.60
CA GLY A 112 4.36 4.59 16.43
C GLY A 112 2.95 5.01 16.02
N GLN A 113 2.00 4.90 16.96
CA GLN A 113 0.58 5.19 16.70
C GLN A 113 0.35 6.61 16.18
N ALA A 114 1.12 7.59 16.64
CA ALA A 114 1.00 9.00 16.23
C ALA A 114 1.25 9.21 14.72
N CYS A 115 1.95 8.28 14.06
CA CYS A 115 2.16 8.32 12.60
C CYS A 115 0.95 7.87 11.80
N PHE A 116 -0.19 7.54 12.44
CA PHE A 116 -1.38 7.01 11.77
C PHE A 116 -2.63 7.81 12.15
N LYS A 117 -3.15 8.59 11.22
CA LYS A 117 -4.40 9.35 11.34
C LYS A 117 -5.55 8.60 10.67
N THR A 118 -5.36 8.18 9.43
CA THR A 118 -6.37 7.43 8.70
C THR A 118 -5.80 6.19 8.01
N LEU A 119 -6.64 5.19 7.88
CA LEU A 119 -6.36 3.97 7.14
C LEU A 119 -7.45 3.76 6.09
N THR A 120 -7.10 3.73 4.80
CA THR A 120 -8.04 3.50 3.70
C THR A 120 -7.79 2.15 3.06
N THR A 121 -8.85 1.35 2.92
CA THR A 121 -8.78 0.02 2.31
C THR A 121 -9.92 -0.21 1.31
N ASP A 122 -9.90 -1.31 0.55
CA ASP A 122 -11.09 -1.75 -0.18
C ASP A 122 -12.08 -2.47 0.75
N ASN A 123 -13.24 -2.78 0.20
CA ASN A 123 -14.30 -3.45 0.93
C ASN A 123 -14.18 -4.99 0.81
N GLY A 124 -12.96 -5.53 0.93
CA GLY A 124 -12.69 -6.96 0.97
C GLY A 124 -13.12 -7.62 2.27
N SER A 125 -13.59 -8.87 2.21
CA SER A 125 -14.02 -9.63 3.40
C SER A 125 -12.91 -9.80 4.45
N GLU A 126 -11.67 -9.83 4.02
CA GLU A 126 -10.47 -9.87 4.86
C GLU A 126 -10.29 -8.62 5.73
N PHE A 127 -10.91 -7.50 5.35
CA PHE A 127 -10.88 -6.24 6.08
C PHE A 127 -12.14 -5.98 6.90
N SER A 128 -13.09 -6.92 6.94
CA SER A 128 -14.41 -6.75 7.57
C SER A 128 -14.38 -6.39 9.07
N LYS A 129 -13.28 -6.67 9.76
CA LYS A 129 -13.09 -6.33 11.18
C LYS A 129 -12.14 -5.14 11.40
N LEU A 130 -11.77 -4.43 10.34
CA LEU A 130 -10.74 -3.39 10.42
C LEU A 130 -11.19 -2.18 11.26
N SER A 131 -12.49 -1.87 11.25
CA SER A 131 -13.09 -0.80 12.08
C SER A 131 -12.85 -1.01 13.59
N HIS A 132 -12.56 -2.25 14.03
CA HIS A 132 -12.21 -2.49 15.43
C HIS A 132 -10.88 -1.82 15.84
N LEU A 133 -10.04 -1.43 14.89
CA LEU A 133 -8.81 -0.68 15.20
C LEU A 133 -9.12 0.73 15.73
N GLU A 134 -10.22 1.35 15.33
CA GLU A 134 -10.63 2.68 15.81
C GLU A 134 -10.87 2.66 17.34
N TYR A 135 -11.43 1.56 17.87
CA TYR A 135 -11.61 1.39 19.32
C TYR A 135 -10.31 1.08 20.07
N ALA A 136 -9.37 0.42 19.39
CA ALA A 136 -8.14 -0.05 20.01
C ALA A 136 -6.99 0.95 19.91
N LEU A 137 -7.08 1.92 19.02
CA LEU A 137 -6.04 2.91 18.71
C LEU A 137 -6.72 4.29 18.65
N LYS A 138 -6.42 5.13 19.66
CA LYS A 138 -6.98 6.50 19.71
C LYS A 138 -6.56 7.28 18.46
N ASN A 139 -7.46 8.13 17.96
CA ASN A 139 -7.23 9.02 16.82
C ASN A 139 -6.94 8.34 15.47
N LEU A 140 -7.21 7.05 15.33
CA LEU A 140 -7.17 6.36 14.05
C LEU A 140 -8.59 6.25 13.48
N GLU A 141 -8.78 6.66 12.24
CA GLU A 141 -10.02 6.44 11.48
C GLU A 141 -9.80 5.46 10.33
N VAL A 142 -10.80 4.61 10.08
CA VAL A 142 -10.74 3.58 9.03
C VAL A 142 -11.82 3.83 7.99
N PHE A 143 -11.42 3.96 6.74
CA PHE A 143 -12.31 4.21 5.61
C PHE A 143 -12.25 3.08 4.58
N PHE A 144 -13.40 2.79 3.99
CA PHE A 144 -13.55 1.78 2.95
C PHE A 144 -13.84 2.44 1.60
N ALA A 145 -12.98 2.15 0.63
CA ALA A 145 -13.12 2.61 -0.74
C ALA A 145 -14.30 1.95 -1.44
N HIS A 146 -14.84 2.59 -2.47
CA HIS A 146 -15.91 2.03 -3.29
C HIS A 146 -15.44 0.78 -4.03
N ALA A 147 -16.38 -0.12 -4.26
CA ALA A 147 -16.12 -1.29 -5.09
C ALA A 147 -15.70 -0.86 -6.51
N TYR A 148 -14.66 -1.49 -7.05
CA TYR A 148 -14.11 -1.21 -8.38
C TYR A 148 -13.45 0.17 -8.57
N SER A 149 -13.27 0.96 -7.53
CA SER A 149 -12.66 2.30 -7.55
C SER A 149 -11.17 2.25 -7.22
N ALA A 150 -10.38 1.56 -8.04
CA ALA A 150 -8.93 1.39 -7.83
C ALA A 150 -8.16 2.74 -7.76
N TRP A 151 -8.70 3.79 -8.41
CA TRP A 151 -8.10 5.14 -8.39
C TRP A 151 -8.12 5.78 -6.99
N GLU A 152 -9.04 5.38 -6.11
CA GLU A 152 -9.13 5.87 -4.73
C GLU A 152 -7.94 5.38 -3.87
N LYS A 153 -7.26 4.31 -4.31
CA LYS A 153 -6.05 3.72 -3.70
C LYS A 153 -4.86 3.69 -4.68
N GLY A 154 -4.70 4.73 -5.47
CA GLY A 154 -3.67 4.77 -6.52
C GLY A 154 -2.23 4.64 -6.03
N SER A 155 -1.94 4.99 -4.76
CA SER A 155 -0.61 4.83 -4.17
C SER A 155 -0.28 3.35 -3.96
N ASN A 156 -1.21 2.57 -3.43
CA ASN A 156 -1.04 1.13 -3.23
C ASN A 156 -0.86 0.37 -4.54
N GLU A 157 -1.67 0.67 -5.57
CA GLU A 157 -1.53 0.01 -6.87
C GLU A 157 -0.11 0.18 -7.42
N ARG A 158 0.42 1.40 -7.35
CA ARG A 158 1.79 1.69 -7.82
C ARG A 158 2.85 0.95 -7.00
N HIS A 159 2.74 0.94 -5.67
CA HIS A 159 3.70 0.26 -4.80
C HIS A 159 3.61 -1.26 -4.93
N ASN A 160 2.41 -1.82 -5.02
CA ASN A 160 2.21 -3.23 -5.30
C ASN A 160 2.80 -3.64 -6.65
N ARG A 161 2.75 -2.75 -7.66
CA ARG A 161 3.41 -2.98 -8.95
C ARG A 161 4.93 -3.03 -8.81
N MET A 162 5.55 -2.14 -8.03
CA MET A 162 6.99 -2.19 -7.74
C MET A 162 7.37 -3.44 -6.95
N LEU A 163 6.56 -3.81 -5.95
CA LEU A 163 6.79 -5.04 -5.20
C LEU A 163 6.69 -6.29 -6.09
N ARG A 164 5.85 -6.25 -7.14
CA ARG A 164 5.72 -7.31 -8.14
C ARG A 164 6.92 -7.46 -9.08
N GLU A 165 7.85 -6.52 -9.09
CA GLU A 165 9.14 -6.68 -9.77
C GLU A 165 9.97 -7.78 -9.10
N TYR A 166 9.89 -7.89 -7.75
CA TYR A 166 10.57 -8.91 -6.94
C TYR A 166 9.71 -10.16 -6.71
N LEU A 167 8.40 -9.97 -6.59
CA LEU A 167 7.43 -10.99 -6.22
C LEU A 167 6.34 -11.14 -7.30
N PRO A 168 6.63 -11.81 -8.42
CA PRO A 168 5.70 -11.96 -9.55
C PRO A 168 4.36 -12.58 -9.14
N LYS A 169 3.29 -12.28 -9.89
CA LYS A 169 1.97 -12.88 -9.66
C LYS A 169 2.04 -14.40 -9.88
N GLY A 170 1.35 -15.15 -9.01
CA GLY A 170 1.28 -16.61 -9.11
C GLY A 170 2.46 -17.35 -8.47
N THR A 171 3.47 -16.64 -7.96
CA THR A 171 4.56 -17.26 -7.19
C THR A 171 4.13 -17.53 -5.75
N SER A 172 4.64 -18.61 -5.16
CA SER A 172 4.41 -18.92 -3.75
C SER A 172 5.29 -18.04 -2.86
N PHE A 173 4.69 -17.51 -1.77
CA PHE A 173 5.43 -16.76 -0.75
C PHE A 173 5.87 -17.63 0.44
N LYS A 174 5.66 -18.95 0.40
CA LYS A 174 6.05 -19.85 1.50
C LYS A 174 7.54 -19.74 1.83
N LYS A 175 8.37 -19.76 0.81
CA LYS A 175 9.85 -19.70 0.94
C LYS A 175 10.37 -18.26 1.14
N LEU A 176 9.55 -17.22 0.90
CA LEU A 176 9.96 -15.84 1.09
C LEU A 176 10.28 -15.60 2.58
N THR A 177 11.50 -15.25 2.88
CA THR A 177 11.94 -14.91 4.23
C THR A 177 11.51 -13.49 4.62
N TYR A 178 11.48 -13.20 5.92
CA TYR A 178 11.21 -11.83 6.39
C TYR A 178 12.33 -10.87 6.02
N GLN A 179 13.57 -11.36 5.96
CA GLN A 179 14.75 -10.56 5.56
C GLN A 179 14.67 -10.16 4.08
N GLU A 180 14.34 -11.09 3.19
CA GLU A 180 14.15 -10.79 1.76
C GLU A 180 13.02 -9.78 1.55
N LEU A 181 11.88 -9.95 2.23
CA LEU A 181 10.77 -9.01 2.13
C LEU A 181 11.18 -7.62 2.63
N ALA A 182 11.91 -7.54 3.74
CA ALA A 182 12.43 -6.29 4.27
C ALA A 182 13.42 -5.64 3.31
N HIS A 183 14.31 -6.42 2.69
CA HIS A 183 15.25 -5.94 1.67
C HIS A 183 14.50 -5.33 0.46
N TYR A 184 13.50 -6.03 -0.10
CA TYR A 184 12.70 -5.51 -1.21
C TYR A 184 11.96 -4.22 -0.85
N THR A 185 11.36 -4.20 0.34
CA THR A 185 10.66 -3.03 0.86
C THR A 185 11.60 -1.84 1.00
N ASN A 186 12.77 -2.07 1.57
CA ASN A 186 13.78 -1.02 1.76
C ASN A 186 14.34 -0.52 0.42
N THR A 187 14.58 -1.41 -0.54
CA THR A 187 15.01 -1.04 -1.89
C THR A 187 13.96 -0.14 -2.57
N ILE A 188 12.65 -0.43 -2.40
CA ILE A 188 11.57 0.40 -2.93
C ILE A 188 11.53 1.77 -2.24
N ASN A 189 11.73 1.82 -0.92
CA ASN A 189 11.72 3.04 -0.12
C ASN A 189 12.95 3.93 -0.31
N ASN A 190 14.05 3.39 -0.82
CA ASN A 190 15.29 4.12 -1.12
C ASN A 190 15.39 4.54 -2.61
N ARG A 191 14.35 4.32 -3.40
CA ARG A 191 14.30 4.82 -4.79
C ARG A 191 13.94 6.30 -4.80
N PHE A 192 14.73 7.11 -5.46
CA PHE A 192 14.41 8.52 -5.71
C PHE A 192 13.08 8.67 -6.45
N ARG A 193 12.25 9.61 -6.03
CA ARG A 193 10.93 9.88 -6.61
C ARG A 193 10.84 11.31 -7.14
N LYS A 194 10.54 11.47 -8.41
CA LYS A 194 10.30 12.80 -8.99
C LYS A 194 9.19 13.56 -8.24
N ILE A 195 8.14 12.84 -7.79
CA ILE A 195 7.01 13.42 -7.04
C ILE A 195 7.40 13.86 -5.61
N LEU A 196 8.57 13.49 -5.13
CA LEU A 196 9.16 13.88 -3.85
C LEU A 196 10.39 14.75 -4.08
N ASP A 197 10.42 15.52 -5.15
CA ASP A 197 11.56 16.38 -5.53
C ASP A 197 12.90 15.62 -5.51
N TYR A 198 12.86 14.40 -6.05
CA TYR A 198 13.99 13.47 -6.10
C TYR A 198 14.53 13.01 -4.74
N GLN A 199 13.77 13.18 -3.67
CA GLN A 199 14.05 12.54 -2.38
C GLN A 199 13.55 11.08 -2.37
N THR A 200 14.03 10.32 -1.39
CA THR A 200 13.54 8.95 -1.18
C THR A 200 12.32 8.95 -0.23
N PRO A 201 11.41 7.96 -0.33
CA PRO A 201 10.36 7.76 0.66
C PRO A 201 10.87 7.64 2.10
N ASN A 202 12.07 7.06 2.31
CA ASN A 202 12.67 6.94 3.64
C ASN A 202 13.06 8.33 4.19
N ASP A 203 13.70 9.17 3.40
CA ASP A 203 14.11 10.51 3.83
C ASP A 203 12.88 11.37 4.19
N CYS A 204 11.90 11.42 3.27
CA CYS A 204 10.67 12.17 3.51
C CYS A 204 9.93 11.68 4.76
N TYR A 205 9.83 10.36 4.96
CA TYR A 205 9.17 9.79 6.12
C TYR A 205 9.87 10.15 7.41
N ASN A 206 11.20 10.00 7.47
CA ASN A 206 11.98 10.33 8.66
C ASN A 206 11.88 11.82 9.03
N MET A 207 11.84 12.71 8.04
CA MET A 207 11.62 14.13 8.26
C MET A 207 10.24 14.41 8.89
N GLU A 208 9.18 13.77 8.41
CA GLU A 208 7.83 13.96 8.97
C GLU A 208 7.70 13.36 10.37
N VAL A 209 8.35 12.23 10.64
CA VAL A 209 8.40 11.64 12.00
C VAL A 209 9.15 12.56 12.97
N ALA A 210 10.26 13.15 12.55
CA ALA A 210 11.01 14.11 13.39
C ALA A 210 10.15 15.33 13.76
N LYS A 211 9.47 15.95 12.78
CA LYS A 211 8.53 17.05 13.01
C LYS A 211 7.42 16.67 13.99
N LEU A 212 6.84 15.48 13.81
CA LEU A 212 5.79 14.99 14.70
C LEU A 212 6.30 14.83 16.13
N GLN A 213 7.53 14.33 16.32
CA GLN A 213 8.14 14.18 17.66
C GLN A 213 8.41 15.54 18.33
N GLU A 214 8.85 16.54 17.58
CA GLU A 214 9.02 17.91 18.06
C GLU A 214 7.69 18.49 18.55
N THR A 215 6.64 18.42 17.72
CA THR A 215 5.30 18.88 18.09
C THR A 215 4.76 18.19 19.34
N LEU A 216 5.00 16.89 19.50
CA LEU A 216 4.56 16.15 20.68
C LEU A 216 5.34 16.54 21.95
N ARG A 217 6.62 16.94 21.82
CA ARG A 217 7.42 17.43 22.96
C ARG A 217 6.98 18.83 23.42
N GLU A 218 6.58 19.67 22.47
CA GLU A 218 6.09 21.03 22.78
C GLU A 218 4.70 21.05 23.41
N ALA A 219 3.90 20.00 23.16
CA ALA A 219 2.51 19.88 23.64
C ALA A 219 2.39 19.16 25.01
N GLY A 220 3.46 18.61 25.57
CA GLY A 220 3.49 17.84 26.84
C GLY A 220 4.27 18.50 27.91
#